data_fa11f52cc26a0c2417ee2865f4785a14
#
_entry.id   fa11f52cc26a0c2417ee2865f4785a14
#
_cell.length_a   1.000
_cell.length_b   1.000
_cell.length_c   1.000
_cell.angle_alpha   90.00
_cell.angle_beta   90.00
_cell.angle_gamma   90.00
#
_symmetry.space_group_name_H-M   'P 1'
#
loop_
_entity.id
_entity.type
_entity.pdbx_description
1 polymer ?
#
loop_
_entity_poly.entity_id
_entity_poly.type
_entity_poly.pdbx_seq_one_letter_code
_entity_poly.pdbx_strand_id
1 'polypeptide(L)'
;AGGFGADIDFREFCNPRLSERVGTTTQPGSTAEVLRAAAKIGAWTIHLQYISCIPDANPDEKGWGTGWQFTRYCAGAQGIWVERNTGKRFTNEMGSSVDRTNAVFDALRKEHDLIAIADARAVRHPRSGIFTEEDVRTLVARGYVTEFDTLESLADELEMPLESLRQEIAAYSQ
;
A
#
# COMPACT_ATOMS: atom_id res chain seq x y z
N ALA A 1 18.93 4.44 -16.72
CA ALA A 1 17.64 4.22 -17.35
C ALA A 1 16.47 4.10 -16.34
N GLY A 2 16.63 3.80 -15.08
CA GLY A 2 15.69 3.97 -13.97
C GLY A 2 14.35 3.19 -13.99
N GLY A 3 14.12 2.32 -14.98
CA GLY A 3 12.86 1.61 -15.13
C GLY A 3 11.73 2.47 -15.73
N PHE A 4 10.49 1.97 -15.69
CA PHE A 4 9.34 2.64 -16.31
C PHE A 4 8.09 2.71 -15.41
N GLY A 5 8.27 2.60 -14.10
CA GLY A 5 7.15 2.58 -13.15
C GLY A 5 6.31 3.87 -13.12
N ALA A 6 6.87 5.02 -13.56
CA ALA A 6 6.15 6.28 -13.64
C ALA A 6 5.42 6.50 -14.97
N ASP A 7 5.66 5.66 -15.99
CA ASP A 7 4.98 5.70 -17.29
C ASP A 7 3.70 4.85 -17.20
N ILE A 8 2.59 5.48 -16.82
CA ILE A 8 1.32 4.80 -16.58
C ILE A 8 0.84 4.09 -17.84
N ASP A 9 0.85 4.75 -18.99
CA ASP A 9 0.38 4.18 -20.26
C ASP A 9 1.21 2.95 -20.67
N PHE A 10 2.54 3.04 -20.56
CA PHE A 10 3.41 1.92 -20.90
C PHE A 10 3.29 0.77 -19.89
N ARG A 11 3.14 1.10 -18.62
CA ARG A 11 2.93 0.13 -17.55
C ARG A 11 1.62 -0.64 -17.74
N GLU A 12 0.53 0.07 -18.04
CA GLU A 12 -0.78 -0.51 -18.32
C GLU A 12 -0.76 -1.35 -19.60
N PHE A 13 -0.10 -0.88 -20.66
CA PHE A 13 0.12 -1.66 -21.87
C PHE A 13 0.86 -2.97 -21.59
N CYS A 14 1.87 -2.96 -20.72
CA CYS A 14 2.62 -4.16 -20.34
C CYS A 14 1.84 -5.08 -19.39
N ASN A 15 1.06 -4.49 -18.49
CA ASN A 15 0.24 -5.21 -17.51
C ASN A 15 -1.05 -4.42 -17.21
N PRO A 16 -2.20 -4.81 -17.79
CA PRO A 16 -3.47 -4.08 -17.64
C PRO A 16 -4.00 -3.96 -16.20
N ARG A 17 -3.44 -4.71 -15.25
CA ARG A 17 -3.77 -4.55 -13.83
C ARG A 17 -3.19 -3.27 -13.23
N LEU A 18 -2.22 -2.64 -13.91
CA LEU A 18 -1.48 -1.47 -13.44
C LEU A 18 -1.97 -0.18 -14.10
N SER A 19 -3.27 0.02 -14.13
CA SER A 19 -3.91 1.24 -14.63
C SER A 19 -3.59 2.48 -13.79
N GLU A 20 -4.13 3.61 -14.15
CA GLU A 20 -4.02 4.87 -13.42
C GLU A 20 -4.50 4.79 -11.96
N ARG A 21 -5.39 3.84 -11.64
CA ARG A 21 -5.87 3.57 -10.26
C ARG A 21 -4.77 3.03 -9.35
N VAL A 22 -3.71 2.48 -9.92
CA VAL A 22 -2.57 1.97 -9.16
C VAL A 22 -1.50 3.06 -9.09
N GLY A 23 -1.31 3.64 -7.92
CA GLY A 23 -0.29 4.65 -7.67
C GLY A 23 1.13 4.15 -7.99
N THR A 24 2.09 5.06 -7.96
CA THR A 24 3.50 4.72 -8.09
C THR A 24 4.33 5.53 -7.11
N THR A 25 5.33 4.88 -6.49
CA THR A 25 6.37 5.53 -5.69
C THR A 25 7.64 5.77 -6.50
N THR A 26 7.58 5.53 -7.81
CA THR A 26 8.72 5.70 -8.70
C THR A 26 8.89 7.17 -9.07
N GLN A 27 10.14 7.61 -9.14
CA GLN A 27 10.48 8.96 -9.55
C GLN A 27 9.80 9.31 -10.89
N PRO A 28 9.22 10.52 -11.05
CA PRO A 28 8.47 10.91 -12.25
C PRO A 28 9.24 10.78 -13.59
N GLY A 29 10.57 10.91 -13.56
CA GLY A 29 11.43 10.71 -14.74
C GLY A 29 11.69 9.25 -15.10
N SER A 30 11.18 8.27 -14.34
CA SER A 30 11.32 6.84 -14.66
C SER A 30 10.28 6.41 -15.68
N THR A 31 10.44 6.89 -16.91
CA THR A 31 9.56 6.62 -18.06
C THR A 31 10.16 5.56 -18.98
N ALA A 32 9.36 5.01 -19.88
CA ALA A 32 9.80 4.00 -20.83
C ALA A 32 10.59 4.56 -22.05
N GLU A 33 11.00 5.81 -22.03
CA GLU A 33 11.64 6.47 -23.18
C GLU A 33 12.86 5.72 -23.72
N VAL A 34 13.78 5.32 -22.84
CA VAL A 34 14.99 4.57 -23.23
C VAL A 34 14.62 3.19 -23.79
N LEU A 35 13.65 2.50 -23.18
CA LEU A 35 13.12 1.23 -23.68
C LEU A 35 12.52 1.36 -25.08
N ARG A 36 11.69 2.39 -25.30
CA ARG A 36 11.09 2.70 -26.60
C ARG A 36 12.16 3.05 -27.64
N ALA A 37 13.16 3.84 -27.26
CA ALA A 37 14.27 4.19 -28.15
C ALA A 37 15.09 2.95 -28.54
N ALA A 38 15.42 2.10 -27.59
CA ALA A 38 16.14 0.85 -27.83
C ALA A 38 15.35 -0.11 -28.74
N ALA A 39 14.06 -0.25 -28.52
CA ALA A 39 13.20 -1.07 -29.37
C ALA A 39 13.15 -0.58 -30.82
N LYS A 40 13.19 0.74 -31.05
CA LYS A 40 13.23 1.33 -32.42
C LYS A 40 14.49 0.94 -33.22
N ILE A 41 15.58 0.63 -32.53
CA ILE A 41 16.85 0.21 -33.17
C ILE A 41 17.03 -1.33 -33.11
N GLY A 42 15.95 -2.08 -32.81
CA GLY A 42 15.94 -3.53 -32.87
C GLY A 42 16.33 -4.24 -31.58
N ALA A 43 16.39 -3.56 -30.44
CA ALA A 43 16.60 -4.23 -29.16
C ALA A 43 15.39 -5.11 -28.80
N TRP A 44 15.67 -6.31 -28.32
CA TRP A 44 14.62 -7.22 -27.85
C TRP A 44 14.15 -6.83 -26.45
N THR A 45 12.85 -6.95 -26.24
CA THR A 45 12.21 -6.80 -24.92
C THR A 45 11.58 -8.12 -24.49
N ILE A 46 11.80 -8.53 -23.25
CA ILE A 46 11.23 -9.72 -22.65
C ILE A 46 10.67 -9.40 -21.28
N HIS A 47 9.61 -10.09 -20.89
CA HIS A 47 9.08 -10.06 -19.53
C HIS A 47 8.62 -8.67 -19.04
N LEU A 48 8.24 -7.75 -19.92
CA LEU A 48 7.77 -6.41 -19.56
C LEU A 48 6.51 -6.43 -18.66
N GLN A 49 5.74 -7.51 -18.71
CA GLN A 49 4.55 -7.70 -17.88
C GLN A 49 4.88 -7.97 -16.39
N TYR A 50 6.10 -8.39 -16.08
CA TYR A 50 6.52 -8.65 -14.69
C TYR A 50 7.01 -7.37 -14.03
N ILE A 51 6.07 -6.55 -13.58
CA ILE A 51 6.34 -5.30 -12.88
C ILE A 51 6.21 -5.57 -11.38
N SER A 52 7.28 -5.24 -10.63
CA SER A 52 7.26 -5.40 -9.17
C SER A 52 6.33 -4.36 -8.54
N CYS A 53 5.39 -4.83 -7.75
CA CYS A 53 4.48 -3.99 -6.99
C CYS A 53 4.69 -4.22 -5.49
N ILE A 54 4.68 -3.12 -4.74
CA ILE A 54 4.75 -3.13 -3.27
C ILE A 54 3.43 -2.54 -2.77
N PRO A 55 2.57 -3.31 -2.09
CA PRO A 55 1.22 -2.90 -1.76
C PRO A 55 1.14 -2.05 -0.48
N ASP A 56 2.16 -1.26 -0.19
CA ASP A 56 2.31 -0.58 1.09
C ASP A 56 2.18 0.95 0.97
N ALA A 57 2.12 1.50 -0.26
CA ALA A 57 2.12 2.95 -0.47
C ALA A 57 0.74 3.56 -0.26
N ASN A 58 0.71 4.76 0.31
CA ASN A 58 -0.49 5.57 0.38
C ASN A 58 -0.72 6.24 -1.00
N PRO A 59 -1.88 6.08 -1.63
CA PRO A 59 -2.16 6.66 -2.96
C PRO A 59 -2.08 8.19 -2.98
N ASP A 60 -2.37 8.85 -1.87
CA ASP A 60 -2.37 10.31 -1.79
C ASP A 60 -0.96 10.93 -1.78
N GLU A 61 0.07 10.15 -1.52
CA GLU A 61 1.46 10.60 -1.54
C GLU A 61 2.05 10.80 -2.95
N LYS A 62 1.30 10.54 -4.00
CA LYS A 62 1.61 10.86 -5.42
C LYS A 62 3.05 10.50 -5.85
N GLY A 63 3.51 9.33 -5.48
CA GLY A 63 4.76 8.77 -5.99
C GLY A 63 6.02 9.04 -5.15
N TRP A 64 5.98 9.87 -4.13
CA TRP A 64 7.12 10.15 -3.24
C TRP A 64 6.84 9.72 -1.79
N GLY A 65 6.06 8.65 -1.63
CA GLY A 65 5.49 8.27 -0.37
C GLY A 65 6.49 7.85 0.70
N THR A 66 6.26 8.30 1.91
CA THR A 66 6.84 7.79 3.15
C THR A 66 5.82 7.01 3.98
N GLY A 67 4.54 7.14 3.69
CA GLY A 67 3.43 6.44 4.37
C GLY A 67 3.53 4.92 4.28
N TRP A 68 4.16 4.40 3.23
CA TRP A 68 4.44 2.97 3.12
C TRP A 68 5.24 2.41 4.32
N GLN A 69 6.01 3.25 5.00
CA GLN A 69 6.79 2.84 6.17
C GLN A 69 5.86 2.53 7.35
N PHE A 70 4.81 3.35 7.56
CA PHE A 70 3.78 3.07 8.55
C PHE A 70 3.06 1.75 8.22
N THR A 71 2.58 1.61 6.99
CA THR A 71 1.87 0.41 6.54
C THR A 71 2.72 -0.84 6.71
N ARG A 72 4.03 -0.76 6.46
CA ARG A 72 4.95 -1.89 6.58
C ARG A 72 5.43 -2.18 7.99
N TYR A 73 5.88 -1.15 8.73
CA TYR A 73 6.60 -1.33 9.98
C TYR A 73 5.72 -1.25 11.23
N CYS A 74 4.57 -0.60 11.14
CA CYS A 74 3.56 -0.59 12.19
C CYS A 74 2.44 -1.57 11.85
N ALA A 75 1.59 -1.24 10.90
CA ALA A 75 0.39 -2.01 10.61
C ALA A 75 0.68 -3.40 10.02
N GLY A 76 1.60 -3.53 9.06
CA GLY A 76 1.93 -4.82 8.46
C GLY A 76 2.67 -5.76 9.39
N ALA A 77 3.52 -5.23 10.27
CA ALA A 77 4.33 -6.04 11.17
C ALA A 77 3.67 -6.34 12.52
N GLN A 78 2.73 -5.50 12.97
CA GLN A 78 2.16 -5.55 14.32
C GLN A 78 0.69 -5.09 14.37
N GLY A 79 0.02 -4.99 13.24
CA GLY A 79 -1.36 -4.56 13.11
C GLY A 79 -2.09 -5.39 12.07
N ILE A 80 -3.16 -4.85 11.50
CA ILE A 80 -4.01 -5.55 10.54
C ILE A 80 -4.32 -4.69 9.31
N TRP A 81 -4.56 -5.34 8.18
CA TRP A 81 -5.07 -4.72 6.96
C TRP A 81 -6.49 -5.20 6.70
N VAL A 82 -7.42 -4.27 6.63
CA VAL A 82 -8.85 -4.55 6.53
C VAL A 82 -9.48 -3.86 5.33
N GLU A 83 -10.55 -4.46 4.82
CA GLU A 83 -11.47 -3.80 3.90
C GLU A 83 -12.40 -2.89 4.71
N ARG A 84 -12.46 -1.60 4.38
CA ARG A 84 -13.29 -0.61 5.07
C ARG A 84 -14.75 -1.06 5.16
N ASN A 85 -15.32 -1.49 4.04
CA ASN A 85 -16.76 -1.80 3.93
C ASN A 85 -17.19 -3.01 4.76
N THR A 86 -16.26 -3.93 5.08
CA THR A 86 -16.57 -5.17 5.79
C THR A 86 -15.97 -5.24 7.18
N GLY A 87 -14.96 -4.41 7.47
CA GLY A 87 -14.15 -4.49 8.68
C GLY A 87 -13.32 -5.76 8.80
N LYS A 88 -13.18 -6.53 7.71
CA LYS A 88 -12.49 -7.84 7.69
C LYS A 88 -11.09 -7.74 7.13
N ARG A 89 -10.18 -8.51 7.69
CA ARG A 89 -8.86 -8.73 7.11
C ARG A 89 -8.98 -9.41 5.76
N PHE A 90 -8.23 -8.94 4.79
CA PHE A 90 -8.27 -9.48 3.43
C PHE A 90 -6.99 -10.20 3.01
N THR A 91 -5.94 -10.15 3.82
CA THR A 91 -4.65 -10.78 3.52
C THR A 91 -3.89 -11.12 4.80
N ASN A 92 -2.83 -11.92 4.66
CA ASN A 92 -1.81 -12.05 5.68
C ASN A 92 -0.77 -10.94 5.49
N GLU A 93 -0.70 -10.00 6.41
CA GLU A 93 0.17 -8.81 6.38
C GLU A 93 1.66 -9.19 6.34
N MET A 94 2.01 -10.36 6.89
CA MET A 94 3.36 -10.92 6.89
C MET A 94 3.61 -11.89 5.71
N GLY A 95 2.63 -12.06 4.84
CA GLY A 95 2.75 -12.88 3.63
C GLY A 95 3.74 -12.30 2.61
N SER A 96 3.93 -13.03 1.51
CA SER A 96 4.80 -12.55 0.43
C SER A 96 4.26 -11.24 -0.17
N SER A 97 5.14 -10.40 -0.73
CA SER A 97 4.71 -9.18 -1.41
C SER A 97 3.80 -9.48 -2.62
N VAL A 98 3.96 -10.63 -3.24
CA VAL A 98 3.13 -11.07 -4.36
C VAL A 98 1.71 -11.39 -3.89
N ASP A 99 1.56 -12.13 -2.77
CA ASP A 99 0.25 -12.49 -2.23
C ASP A 99 -0.50 -11.24 -1.76
N ARG A 100 0.18 -10.37 -1.03
CA ARG A 100 -0.39 -9.09 -0.57
C ARG A 100 -0.80 -8.21 -1.74
N THR A 101 0.05 -8.07 -2.77
CA THR A 101 -0.27 -7.31 -3.98
C THR A 101 -1.47 -7.89 -4.70
N ASN A 102 -1.56 -9.21 -4.84
CA ASN A 102 -2.71 -9.84 -5.47
C ASN A 102 -4.00 -9.59 -4.68
N ALA A 103 -3.95 -9.69 -3.34
CA ALA A 103 -5.09 -9.40 -2.49
C ALA A 103 -5.55 -7.92 -2.62
N VAL A 104 -4.60 -6.98 -2.68
CA VAL A 104 -4.92 -5.56 -2.94
C VAL A 104 -5.58 -5.38 -4.31
N PHE A 105 -5.05 -5.98 -5.37
CA PHE A 105 -5.67 -5.90 -6.69
C PHE A 105 -7.07 -6.52 -6.73
N ASP A 106 -7.29 -7.60 -5.99
CA ASP A 106 -8.61 -8.24 -5.91
C ASP A 106 -9.63 -7.36 -5.19
N ALA A 107 -9.22 -6.66 -4.14
CA ALA A 107 -10.05 -5.69 -3.44
C ALA A 107 -10.33 -4.45 -4.30
N LEU A 108 -9.32 -3.88 -4.97
CA LEU A 108 -9.49 -2.74 -5.87
C LEU A 108 -10.45 -3.04 -7.04
N ARG A 109 -10.44 -4.27 -7.57
CA ARG A 109 -11.42 -4.67 -8.60
C ARG A 109 -12.86 -4.70 -8.10
N LYS A 110 -13.06 -4.88 -6.80
CA LYS A 110 -14.36 -4.86 -6.13
C LYS A 110 -14.71 -3.45 -5.63
N GLU A 111 -13.88 -2.46 -5.91
CA GLU A 111 -14.00 -1.09 -5.43
C GLU A 111 -14.03 -0.98 -3.90
N HIS A 112 -13.30 -1.87 -3.23
CA HIS A 112 -13.15 -1.84 -1.78
C HIS A 112 -12.02 -0.92 -1.37
N ASP A 113 -12.29 -0.04 -0.42
CA ASP A 113 -11.27 0.76 0.25
C ASP A 113 -10.51 -0.09 1.26
N LEU A 114 -9.21 0.08 1.31
CA LEU A 114 -8.29 -0.69 2.15
C LEU A 114 -7.68 0.20 3.22
N ILE A 115 -7.73 -0.25 4.47
CA ILE A 115 -7.24 0.49 5.63
C ILE A 115 -6.19 -0.36 6.36
N ALA A 116 -5.05 0.26 6.66
CA ALA A 116 -3.99 -0.32 7.49
C ALA A 116 -4.11 0.25 8.91
N ILE A 117 -4.31 -0.61 9.90
CA ILE A 117 -4.55 -0.23 11.29
C ILE A 117 -3.41 -0.75 12.18
N ALA A 118 -2.92 0.10 13.06
CA ALA A 118 -1.93 -0.24 14.08
C ALA A 118 -2.34 0.35 15.43
N ASP A 119 -2.01 -0.35 16.50
CA ASP A 119 -2.21 0.17 17.86
C ASP A 119 -1.07 1.08 18.31
N ALA A 120 -1.25 1.76 19.43
CA ALA A 120 -0.25 2.66 20.00
C ALA A 120 1.07 1.96 20.37
N ARG A 121 1.05 0.64 20.61
CA ARG A 121 2.27 -0.15 20.88
C ARG A 121 3.11 -0.29 19.61
N ALA A 122 2.46 -0.65 18.50
CA ALA A 122 3.12 -0.76 17.20
C ALA A 122 3.71 0.59 16.74
N VAL A 123 3.02 1.69 17.04
CA VAL A 123 3.49 3.06 16.75
C VAL A 123 4.71 3.43 17.57
N ARG A 124 4.71 3.15 18.88
CA ARG A 124 5.85 3.45 19.77
C ARG A 124 7.06 2.56 19.50
N HIS A 125 6.85 1.36 18.97
CA HIS A 125 7.89 0.36 18.70
C HIS A 125 7.80 -0.19 17.28
N PRO A 126 7.98 0.65 16.23
CA PRO A 126 7.95 0.17 14.85
C PRO A 126 8.98 -0.94 14.62
N ARG A 127 8.62 -1.94 13.84
CA ARG A 127 9.55 -3.02 13.47
C ARG A 127 10.55 -2.58 12.40
N SER A 128 11.35 -1.57 12.76
CA SER A 128 12.34 -0.97 11.86
C SER A 128 13.55 -0.48 12.66
N GLY A 129 14.73 -0.52 12.03
CA GLY A 129 15.91 0.14 12.60
C GLY A 129 16.07 1.62 12.20
N ILE A 130 15.21 2.11 11.31
CA ILE A 130 15.33 3.45 10.72
C ILE A 130 14.04 4.27 10.79
N PHE A 131 12.88 3.65 10.94
CA PHE A 131 11.59 4.29 11.07
C PHE A 131 11.19 4.32 12.55
N THR A 132 10.80 5.46 13.05
CA THR A 132 10.62 5.75 14.47
C THR A 132 9.21 6.27 14.77
N GLU A 133 8.85 6.39 16.05
CA GLU A 133 7.64 7.06 16.48
C GLU A 133 7.56 8.52 15.99
N GLU A 134 8.69 9.22 15.93
CA GLU A 134 8.73 10.61 15.43
C GLU A 134 8.40 10.70 13.94
N ASP A 135 8.80 9.70 13.16
CA ASP A 135 8.40 9.60 11.75
C ASP A 135 6.88 9.39 11.63
N VAL A 136 6.28 8.58 12.52
CA VAL A 136 4.81 8.43 12.56
C VAL A 136 4.12 9.76 12.87
N ARG A 137 4.60 10.52 13.87
CA ARG A 137 4.07 11.86 14.16
C ARG A 137 4.15 12.81 12.96
N THR A 138 5.24 12.69 12.18
CA THR A 138 5.39 13.46 10.94
C THR A 138 4.33 13.05 9.90
N LEU A 139 4.02 11.76 9.79
CA LEU A 139 2.96 11.28 8.90
C LEU A 139 1.57 11.74 9.34
N VAL A 140 1.32 11.76 10.65
CA VAL A 140 0.07 12.31 11.24
C VAL A 140 -0.04 13.81 10.92
N ALA A 141 1.00 14.58 11.15
CA ALA A 141 1.02 16.02 10.86
C ALA A 141 0.79 16.34 9.36
N ARG A 142 1.14 15.40 8.47
CA ARG A 142 0.91 15.50 7.03
C ARG A 142 -0.44 14.95 6.56
N GLY A 143 -1.23 14.36 7.46
CA GLY A 143 -2.52 13.76 7.14
C GLY A 143 -2.46 12.41 6.42
N TYR A 144 -1.30 11.73 6.42
CA TYR A 144 -1.16 10.39 5.83
C TYR A 144 -1.49 9.26 6.82
N VAL A 145 -1.48 9.56 8.11
CA VAL A 145 -1.92 8.71 9.19
C VAL A 145 -2.88 9.50 10.06
N THR A 146 -3.99 8.90 10.43
CA THR A 146 -4.97 9.51 11.35
C THR A 146 -4.93 8.76 12.67
N GLU A 147 -4.92 9.49 13.78
CA GLU A 147 -5.01 8.94 15.12
C GLU A 147 -6.45 8.97 15.62
N PHE A 148 -6.81 7.92 16.33
CA PHE A 148 -8.10 7.77 16.99
C PHE A 148 -7.90 7.32 18.44
N ASP A 149 -8.63 7.90 19.37
CA ASP A 149 -8.54 7.55 20.79
C ASP A 149 -9.10 6.15 21.09
N THR A 150 -10.09 5.73 20.30
CA THR A 150 -10.79 4.45 20.50
C THR A 150 -11.07 3.76 19.15
N LEU A 151 -11.31 2.45 19.22
CA LEU A 151 -11.73 1.69 18.06
C LEU A 151 -13.12 2.11 17.56
N GLU A 152 -13.97 2.55 18.49
CA GLU A 152 -15.29 3.09 18.19
C GLU A 152 -15.22 4.36 17.36
N SER A 153 -14.37 5.33 17.76
CA SER A 153 -14.19 6.58 17.01
C SER A 153 -13.58 6.34 15.64
N LEU A 154 -12.66 5.37 15.51
CA LEU A 154 -12.12 4.96 14.22
C LEU A 154 -13.22 4.36 13.33
N ALA A 155 -14.02 3.44 13.87
CA ALA A 155 -15.06 2.77 13.11
C ALA A 155 -16.18 3.73 12.68
N ASP A 156 -16.53 4.69 13.53
CA ASP A 156 -17.52 5.71 13.26
C ASP A 156 -17.08 6.67 12.15
N GLU A 157 -15.88 7.25 12.28
CA GLU A 157 -15.31 8.18 11.29
C GLU A 157 -15.10 7.53 9.92
N LEU A 158 -14.67 6.28 9.89
CA LEU A 158 -14.43 5.55 8.65
C LEU A 158 -15.67 4.77 8.16
N GLU A 159 -16.81 4.91 8.83
CA GLU A 159 -18.06 4.19 8.51
C GLU A 159 -17.85 2.66 8.40
N MET A 160 -17.06 2.09 9.33
CA MET A 160 -16.69 0.68 9.34
C MET A 160 -17.61 -0.15 10.27
N PRO A 161 -17.90 -1.42 9.93
CA PRO A 161 -18.65 -2.31 10.82
C PRO A 161 -17.84 -2.66 12.08
N LEU A 162 -18.07 -1.92 13.17
CA LEU A 162 -17.31 -2.03 14.43
C LEU A 162 -17.23 -3.45 14.96
N GLU A 163 -18.35 -4.18 14.97
CA GLU A 163 -18.38 -5.54 15.54
C GLU A 163 -17.54 -6.51 14.70
N SER A 164 -17.56 -6.39 13.38
CA SER A 164 -16.70 -7.17 12.49
C SER A 164 -15.22 -6.87 12.75
N LEU A 165 -14.88 -5.58 12.87
CA LEU A 165 -13.51 -5.15 13.15
C LEU A 165 -13.01 -5.68 14.53
N ARG A 166 -13.86 -5.65 15.57
CA ARG A 166 -13.54 -6.21 16.88
C ARG A 166 -13.24 -7.70 16.81
N GLN A 167 -14.04 -8.46 16.07
CA GLN A 167 -13.83 -9.91 15.87
C GLN A 167 -12.50 -10.20 15.18
N GLU A 168 -12.15 -9.44 14.13
CA GLU A 168 -10.86 -9.60 13.44
C GLU A 168 -9.67 -9.28 14.35
N ILE A 169 -9.74 -8.21 15.14
CA ILE A 169 -8.70 -7.84 16.10
C ILE A 169 -8.56 -8.93 17.19
N ALA A 170 -9.67 -9.43 17.70
CA ALA A 170 -9.64 -10.50 18.69
C ALA A 170 -9.04 -11.80 18.13
N ALA A 171 -9.37 -12.15 16.89
CA ALA A 171 -8.79 -13.31 16.21
C ALA A 171 -7.30 -13.16 15.92
N TYR A 172 -6.86 -11.94 15.58
CA TYR A 172 -5.44 -11.63 15.33
C TYR A 172 -4.59 -11.70 16.61
N SER A 173 -5.16 -11.39 17.75
CA SER A 173 -4.46 -11.31 19.06
C SER A 173 -4.29 -12.65 19.76
N GLN A 174 -4.79 -13.74 19.19
CA GLN A 174 -4.64 -15.12 19.73
C GLN A 174 -3.40 -15.79 19.17
#